data_6c36fdba695879139b1419602a85429f
#
_entry.id   6c36fdba695879139b1419602a85429f
#
_cell.length_a   1.000
_cell.length_b   1.000
_cell.length_c   1.000
_cell.angle_alpha   90.00
_cell.angle_beta   90.00
_cell.angle_gamma   90.00
#
_symmetry.space_group_name_H-M   'P 1'
#
loop_
_entity.id
_entity.type
_entity.pdbx_description
1 polymer ?
#
loop_
_entity_poly.entity_id
_entity_poly.type
_entity_poly.pdbx_seq_one_letter_code
_entity_poly.pdbx_strand_id
1 'polypeptide(L)' 'MEKQNKESLQKELQELDARLEEAALKYRELKEKIKACADDDSDEAFDLGLAEFNLSNYMIMLDDRISMLRGQIEEEK' A
#
# COMPACT_ATOMS: atom_id res chain seq x y z
N MET A 1 4.18 -14.41 28.83
CA MET A 1 3.75 -13.82 27.57
C MET A 1 4.93 -13.49 26.66
N GLU A 2 4.81 -13.89 25.44
CA GLU A 2 5.91 -13.72 24.53
C GLU A 2 5.86 -12.40 23.79
N LYS A 3 7.00 -11.76 23.72
CA LYS A 3 7.15 -10.59 22.88
C LYS A 3 7.54 -11.04 21.49
N GLN A 4 7.03 -10.34 20.50
CA GLN A 4 7.54 -10.55 19.16
C GLN A 4 8.99 -10.12 19.17
N ASN A 5 9.87 -10.97 18.67
CA ASN A 5 11.27 -10.60 18.64
C ASN A 5 11.54 -9.68 17.44
N LYS A 6 12.69 -9.04 17.47
CA LYS A 6 13.09 -8.09 16.46
C LYS A 6 13.13 -8.70 15.05
N GLU A 7 13.58 -9.94 14.97
CA GLU A 7 13.64 -10.65 13.71
C GLU A 7 12.28 -10.80 13.05
N SER A 8 11.29 -11.17 13.87
CA SER A 8 9.93 -11.36 13.40
C SER A 8 9.33 -10.04 12.90
N LEU A 9 9.58 -8.96 13.63
CA LEU A 9 9.11 -7.65 13.24
C LEU A 9 9.76 -7.17 11.94
N GLN A 10 11.04 -7.41 11.79
CA GLN A 10 11.76 -7.04 10.58
C GLN A 10 11.27 -7.81 9.37
N LYS A 11 10.94 -9.08 9.57
CA LYS A 11 10.41 -9.90 8.49
C LYS A 11 9.06 -9.38 8.02
N GLU A 12 8.19 -9.06 8.97
CA GLU A 12 6.90 -8.49 8.65
C GLU A 12 7.05 -7.16 7.92
N LEU A 13 8.01 -6.35 8.36
CA LEU A 13 8.28 -5.07 7.73
C LEU A 13 8.70 -5.24 6.27
N GLN A 14 9.56 -6.22 6.00
CA GLN A 14 10.00 -6.49 4.65
C GLN A 14 8.84 -6.92 3.74
N GLU A 15 7.93 -7.73 4.29
CA GLU A 15 6.76 -8.16 3.54
C GLU A 15 5.85 -6.99 3.21
N LEU A 16 5.65 -6.11 4.17
CA LEU A 16 4.81 -4.94 3.95
C LEU A 16 5.44 -3.97 2.95
N ASP A 17 6.75 -3.78 3.03
CA ASP A 17 7.46 -2.94 2.06
C ASP A 17 7.29 -3.48 0.64
N ALA A 18 7.39 -4.79 0.48
CA ALA A 18 7.21 -5.42 -0.82
C ALA A 18 5.79 -5.22 -1.35
N ARG A 19 4.81 -5.35 -0.47
CA ARG A 19 3.41 -5.13 -0.85
C ARG A 19 3.15 -3.68 -1.22
N LEU A 20 3.77 -2.77 -0.51
CA LEU A 20 3.61 -1.35 -0.79
C LEU A 20 4.22 -1.01 -2.14
N GLU A 21 5.39 -1.55 -2.45
CA GLU A 21 6.02 -1.35 -3.75
C GLU A 21 5.14 -1.86 -4.88
N GLU A 22 4.60 -3.05 -4.70
CA GLU A 22 3.71 -3.64 -5.70
C GLU A 22 2.46 -2.79 -5.88
N ALA A 23 1.88 -2.34 -4.78
CA ALA A 23 0.70 -1.49 -4.82
C ALA A 23 1.01 -0.16 -5.51
N ALA A 24 2.18 0.40 -5.27
CA ALA A 24 2.60 1.65 -5.90
C ALA A 24 2.70 1.52 -7.41
N LEU A 25 3.22 0.38 -7.88
CA LEU A 25 3.30 0.11 -9.31
C LEU A 25 1.91 0.01 -9.94
N LYS A 26 1.01 -0.71 -9.27
CA LYS A 26 -0.36 -0.85 -9.74
C LYS A 26 -1.08 0.49 -9.75
N TYR A 27 -0.83 1.30 -8.74
CA TYR A 27 -1.43 2.63 -8.65
C TYR A 27 -1.00 3.51 -9.82
N ARG A 28 0.28 3.45 -10.16
CA ARG A 28 0.81 4.22 -11.28
C ARG A 28 0.19 3.78 -12.60
N GLU A 29 0.09 2.47 -12.82
CA GLU A 29 -0.53 1.92 -14.01
C GLU A 29 -1.99 2.34 -14.10
N LEU A 30 -2.67 2.29 -12.97
CA LEU A 30 -4.08 2.65 -12.89
C LEU A 30 -4.29 4.12 -13.23
N LYS A 31 -3.42 4.99 -12.73
CA LYS A 31 -3.47 6.40 -13.02
C LYS A 31 -3.31 6.68 -14.51
N GLU A 32 -2.44 5.92 -15.16
CA GLU A 32 -2.24 6.08 -16.59
C GLU A 32 -3.48 5.67 -17.38
N LYS A 33 -4.13 4.60 -16.94
CA LYS A 33 -5.37 4.16 -17.57
C LYS A 33 -6.47 5.19 -17.39
N ILE A 34 -6.57 5.78 -16.22
CA ILE A 34 -7.55 6.82 -15.94
C ILE A 34 -7.30 8.04 -16.83
N LYS A 35 -6.04 8.38 -17.00
CA LYS A 35 -5.64 9.49 -17.83
C LYS A 35 -6.05 9.25 -19.29
N ALA A 36 -5.89 8.03 -19.76
CA ALA A 36 -6.28 7.66 -21.11
C ALA A 36 -7.78 7.70 -21.31
N CYS A 37 -8.55 7.53 -20.25
CA CYS A 37 -10.01 7.54 -20.29
C CYS A 37 -10.62 8.85 -19.77
N ALA A 38 -9.82 9.90 -19.67
CA ALA A 38 -10.24 11.15 -19.03
C ALA A 38 -11.46 11.79 -19.70
N ASP A 39 -11.61 11.59 -20.99
CA ASP A 39 -12.71 12.17 -21.75
C ASP A 39 -13.88 11.21 -21.96
N ASP A 40 -13.82 10.08 -21.29
CA ASP A 40 -14.79 9.00 -21.46
C ASP A 40 -15.70 8.91 -20.23
N ASP A 41 -17.00 8.95 -20.47
CA ASP A 41 -18.01 8.83 -19.40
C ASP A 41 -18.47 7.38 -19.24
N SER A 42 -17.64 6.43 -19.59
CA SER A 42 -18.01 5.03 -19.54
C SER A 42 -17.99 4.48 -18.11
N ASP A 43 -18.68 3.34 -17.92
CA ASP A 43 -18.65 2.62 -16.67
C ASP A 43 -17.22 2.19 -16.31
N GLU A 44 -16.41 1.96 -17.34
CA GLU A 44 -15.02 1.58 -17.14
C GLU A 44 -14.23 2.69 -16.43
N ALA A 45 -14.44 3.93 -16.86
CA ALA A 45 -13.78 5.07 -16.22
C ALA A 45 -14.18 5.19 -14.76
N PHE A 46 -15.46 4.95 -14.47
CA PHE A 46 -15.96 4.99 -13.10
C PHE A 46 -15.32 3.88 -12.25
N ASP A 47 -15.23 2.67 -12.80
CA ASP A 47 -14.63 1.54 -12.12
C ASP A 47 -13.15 1.78 -11.83
N LEU A 48 -12.45 2.39 -12.78
CA LEU A 48 -11.03 2.73 -12.59
C LEU A 48 -10.85 3.73 -11.46
N GLY A 49 -11.76 4.70 -11.36
CA GLY A 49 -11.72 5.68 -10.28
C GLY A 49 -11.92 5.03 -8.91
N LEU A 50 -12.85 4.06 -8.82
CA LEU A 50 -13.08 3.34 -7.59
C LEU A 50 -11.86 2.49 -7.22
N ALA A 51 -11.25 1.85 -8.22
CA ALA A 51 -10.06 1.04 -8.00
C ALA A 51 -8.91 1.90 -7.48
N GLU A 52 -8.75 3.09 -8.06
CA GLU A 52 -7.72 4.03 -7.61
C GLU A 52 -7.94 4.41 -6.15
N PHE A 53 -9.17 4.74 -5.80
CA PHE A 53 -9.51 5.13 -4.43
C PHE A 53 -9.21 4.00 -3.45
N ASN A 54 -9.63 2.79 -3.77
CA ASN A 54 -9.41 1.62 -2.91
C ASN A 54 -7.92 1.32 -2.76
N LEU A 55 -7.19 1.40 -3.85
CA LEU A 55 -5.75 1.14 -3.82
C LEU A 55 -5.01 2.19 -3.01
N SER A 56 -5.41 3.44 -3.14
CA SER A 56 -4.83 4.53 -2.36
C SER A 56 -5.02 4.29 -0.87
N ASN A 57 -6.23 3.90 -0.46
CA ASN A 57 -6.52 3.60 0.94
C ASN A 57 -5.70 2.42 1.44
N TYR A 58 -5.54 1.41 0.61
CA TYR A 58 -4.72 0.25 0.95
C TYR A 58 -3.26 0.66 1.18
N MET A 59 -2.74 1.52 0.32
CA MET A 59 -1.36 2.02 0.46
C MET A 59 -1.17 2.82 1.75
N ILE A 60 -2.16 3.65 2.09
CA ILE A 60 -2.11 4.42 3.32
C ILE A 60 -2.09 3.48 4.52
N MET A 61 -2.91 2.44 4.49
CA MET A 61 -2.97 1.45 5.56
C MET A 61 -1.64 0.73 5.72
N LEU A 62 -1.03 0.35 4.61
CA LEU A 62 0.29 -0.30 4.64
C LEU A 62 1.36 0.63 5.21
N ASP A 63 1.32 1.89 4.79
CA ASP A 63 2.29 2.87 5.27
C ASP A 63 2.18 3.08 6.78
N ASP A 64 0.95 3.18 7.29
CA ASP A 64 0.72 3.31 8.72
C ASP A 64 1.26 2.11 9.47
N ARG A 65 1.01 0.92 8.97
CA ARG A 65 1.49 -0.30 9.61
C ARG A 65 3.02 -0.35 9.61
N ILE A 66 3.63 0.04 8.50
CA ILE A 66 5.08 0.08 8.37
C ILE A 66 5.67 1.05 9.41
N SER A 67 5.06 2.21 9.56
CA SER A 67 5.52 3.19 10.53
C SER A 67 5.45 2.64 11.96
N MET A 68 4.37 1.96 12.28
CA MET A 68 4.21 1.34 13.60
C MET A 68 5.27 0.29 13.86
N LEU A 69 5.53 -0.55 12.86
CA LEU A 69 6.55 -1.60 13.00
C LEU A 69 7.94 -1.01 13.18
N ARG A 70 8.24 0.04 12.44
CA ARG A 70 9.54 0.71 12.59
C ARG A 70 9.72 1.25 13.99
N GLY A 71 8.65 1.83 14.54
CA GLY A 71 8.68 2.32 15.91
C GLY A 71 8.93 1.21 16.91
N GLN A 72 8.25 0.07 16.73
CA GLN A 72 8.42 -1.07 17.61
C GLN A 72 9.85 -1.64 17.54
N ILE A 73 10.41 -1.70 16.34
CA ILE A 73 11.78 -2.19 16.17
C ILE A 73 12.77 -1.27 16.87
N GLU A 74 12.56 0.02 16.80
CA GLU A 74 13.42 0.98 17.49
C GLU A 74 13.33 0.84 19.00
N GLU A 75 12.13 0.59 19.50
CA GLU A 75 11.94 0.42 20.94
C GLU A 75 12.62 -0.84 21.48
N GLU A 76 12.85 -1.82 20.63
CA GLU A 76 13.48 -3.07 21.01
C GLU A 76 15.00 -2.99 21.14
N LYS A 77 15.59 -1.87 20.87
CA LYS A 77 17.05 -1.69 20.97
C LYS A 77 17.61 -1.82 22.40
#